data_696f287ddd486beb1ff26cfce412bcba
#
_entry.id   696f287ddd486beb1ff26cfce412bcba
#
_cell.length_a   1.000
_cell.length_b   1.000
_cell.length_c   1.000
_cell.angle_alpha   90.00
_cell.angle_beta   90.00
_cell.angle_gamma   90.00
#
_symmetry.space_group_name_H-M   'P 1'
#
loop_
_entity.id
_entity.type
_entity.pdbx_description
1 polymer ?
#
loop_
_entity_poly.entity_id
_entity_poly.type
_entity_poly.pdbx_seq_one_letter_code
_entity_poly.pdbx_strand_id
1 'polypeptide(L)'
;GNLMGTLGWTYVFNNRLFGRVSGVFSRYRSNVRSSKEYNYGVEGEDNYLSSSSETSSSTSILDMGVRSSFDYTPSTSHVIRFGGDFLMHRFRPEYNEVKAAGSGMLEFSNIGKIYTNDLLWAREAAVFGEDDWNVLPSLRLNAGLRFSLFNVERKAYTLLEPRASLRWLLRDDLSFKASYARMGQYIHLLGNSYINLPTDAWMPV
;
A
#
# COMPACT_ATOMS: atom_id res chain seq x y z
N GLY A 1 -11.24 -7.87 -7.29
CA GLY A 1 -11.07 -8.92 -6.28
C GLY A 1 -9.66 -8.92 -5.70
N ASN A 2 -9.53 -9.40 -4.47
CA ASN A 2 -8.27 -9.45 -3.72
C ASN A 2 -7.91 -10.91 -3.44
N LEU A 3 -6.62 -11.22 -3.56
CA LEU A 3 -6.04 -12.49 -3.15
C LEU A 3 -4.81 -12.19 -2.31
N MET A 4 -4.73 -12.77 -1.11
CA MET A 4 -3.59 -12.61 -0.21
C MET A 4 -3.18 -13.98 0.32
N GLY A 5 -1.88 -14.20 0.40
CA GLY A 5 -1.29 -15.40 0.98
C GLY A 5 -0.03 -15.09 1.77
N THR A 6 0.17 -15.80 2.86
CA THR A 6 1.37 -15.71 3.68
C THR A 6 1.80 -17.11 4.08
N LEU A 7 3.07 -17.41 3.86
CA LEU A 7 3.72 -18.61 4.35
C LEU A 7 4.79 -18.21 5.36
N GLY A 8 4.65 -18.68 6.60
CA GLY A 8 5.57 -18.36 7.69
C GLY A 8 6.31 -19.57 8.20
N TRP A 9 7.61 -19.40 8.46
CA TRP A 9 8.44 -20.35 9.17
C TRP A 9 9.00 -19.72 10.44
N THR A 10 8.91 -20.43 11.52
CA THR A 10 9.29 -19.99 12.85
C THR A 10 10.27 -20.99 13.42
N TYR A 11 11.37 -20.50 13.99
CA TYR A 11 12.41 -21.36 14.54
C TYR A 11 12.96 -20.81 15.86
N VAL A 12 13.13 -21.69 16.83
CA VAL A 12 13.77 -21.40 18.12
C VAL A 12 15.21 -21.88 18.04
N PHE A 13 16.14 -20.95 17.90
CA PHE A 13 17.56 -21.26 17.81
C PHE A 13 18.12 -21.72 19.14
N ASN A 14 17.72 -21.07 20.21
CA ASN A 14 18.05 -21.39 21.59
C ASN A 14 17.09 -20.66 22.55
N ASN A 15 17.33 -20.77 23.87
CA ASN A 15 16.45 -20.15 24.89
C ASN A 15 16.44 -18.60 24.87
N ARG A 16 17.29 -17.97 24.07
CA ARG A 16 17.42 -16.51 23.98
C ARG A 16 17.17 -15.95 22.58
N LEU A 17 17.16 -16.79 21.56
CA LEU A 17 17.01 -16.35 20.17
C LEU A 17 15.89 -17.13 19.49
N PHE A 18 14.93 -16.38 19.04
CA PHE A 18 13.79 -16.82 18.28
C PHE A 18 13.75 -16.10 16.93
N GLY A 19 13.41 -16.77 15.85
CA GLY A 19 13.34 -16.19 14.53
C GLY A 19 12.06 -16.59 13.79
N ARG A 20 11.56 -15.65 13.00
CA ARG A 20 10.46 -15.84 12.07
C ARG A 20 10.84 -15.30 10.71
N VAL A 21 10.60 -16.09 9.67
CA VAL A 21 10.71 -15.69 8.27
C VAL A 21 9.37 -15.96 7.60
N SER A 22 8.88 -15.03 6.82
CA SER A 22 7.62 -15.18 6.10
C SER A 22 7.70 -14.66 4.67
N GLY A 23 7.22 -15.48 3.73
CA GLY A 23 6.91 -15.06 2.38
C GLY A 23 5.51 -14.46 2.32
N VAL A 24 5.35 -13.34 1.66
CA VAL A 24 4.08 -12.66 1.49
C VAL A 24 3.75 -12.50 0.00
N PHE A 25 2.48 -12.68 -0.31
CA PHE A 25 1.95 -12.49 -1.65
C PHE A 25 0.61 -11.77 -1.52
N SER A 26 0.42 -10.71 -2.29
CA SER A 26 -0.85 -10.00 -2.36
C SER A 26 -1.13 -9.59 -3.80
N ARG A 27 -2.36 -9.79 -4.25
CA ARG A 27 -2.85 -9.32 -5.54
C ARG A 27 -4.16 -8.59 -5.33
N TYR A 28 -4.17 -7.34 -5.70
CA TYR A 28 -5.35 -6.50 -5.79
C TYR A 28 -5.73 -6.29 -7.25
N ARG A 29 -7.00 -6.43 -7.59
CA ARG A 29 -7.53 -6.07 -8.90
C ARG A 29 -8.87 -5.38 -8.75
N SER A 30 -8.97 -4.18 -9.29
CA SER A 30 -10.20 -3.41 -9.40
C SER A 30 -10.58 -3.25 -10.87
N ASN A 31 -11.83 -3.53 -11.20
CA ASN A 31 -12.41 -3.22 -12.51
C ASN A 31 -13.65 -2.37 -12.25
N VAL A 32 -13.69 -1.22 -12.87
CA VAL A 32 -14.82 -0.30 -12.78
C VAL A 32 -15.34 -0.03 -14.18
N ARG A 33 -16.65 -0.14 -14.33
CA ARG A 33 -17.35 0.18 -15.56
C ARG A 33 -18.39 1.24 -15.24
N SER A 34 -18.38 2.32 -15.99
CA SER A 34 -19.38 3.39 -15.92
C SER A 34 -20.06 3.51 -17.29
N SER A 35 -21.38 3.42 -17.30
CA SER A 35 -22.19 3.64 -18.49
C SER A 35 -23.08 4.86 -18.24
N LYS A 36 -23.08 5.79 -19.20
CA LYS A 36 -23.94 6.97 -19.19
C LYS A 36 -24.72 7.02 -20.48
N GLU A 37 -26.00 7.21 -20.36
CA GLU A 37 -26.91 7.39 -21.49
C GLU A 37 -27.62 8.73 -21.33
N TYR A 38 -27.62 9.50 -22.40
CA TYR A 38 -28.31 10.79 -22.47
C TYR A 38 -29.29 10.76 -23.62
N ASN A 39 -30.55 11.01 -23.32
CA ASN A 39 -31.63 11.06 -24.28
C ASN A 39 -32.23 12.46 -24.26
N TYR A 40 -32.34 13.08 -25.42
CA TYR A 40 -32.92 14.41 -25.63
C TYR A 40 -34.03 14.32 -26.67
N GLY A 41 -35.15 14.93 -26.38
CA GLY A 41 -36.33 14.88 -27.22
C GLY A 41 -37.30 13.76 -26.87
N VAL A 42 -38.30 13.55 -27.68
CA VAL A 42 -39.32 12.48 -27.53
C VAL A 42 -38.95 11.35 -28.48
N GLU A 43 -38.92 10.12 -27.99
CA GLU A 43 -38.65 8.95 -28.82
C GLU A 43 -39.68 8.81 -29.94
N GLY A 44 -39.21 8.73 -31.20
CA GLY A 44 -40.04 8.70 -32.40
C GLY A 44 -40.25 10.03 -33.09
N GLU A 45 -39.75 11.14 -32.56
CA GLU A 45 -39.71 12.44 -33.24
C GLU A 45 -38.37 12.68 -33.94
N ASP A 46 -38.39 13.53 -35.01
CA ASP A 46 -37.20 13.84 -35.81
C ASP A 46 -36.06 14.54 -35.00
N ASN A 47 -36.39 15.09 -33.84
CA ASN A 47 -35.44 15.77 -32.95
C ASN A 47 -34.90 14.88 -31.82
N TYR A 48 -35.19 13.58 -31.81
CA TYR A 48 -34.65 12.65 -30.81
C TYR A 48 -33.19 12.40 -31.01
N LEU A 49 -32.41 12.68 -29.98
CA LEU A 49 -30.98 12.43 -29.90
C LEU A 49 -30.70 11.49 -28.74
N SER A 50 -30.02 10.41 -29.03
CA SER A 50 -29.51 9.49 -28.00
C SER A 50 -28.00 9.46 -28.07
N SER A 51 -27.33 9.58 -26.92
CA SER A 51 -25.89 9.47 -26.80
C SER A 51 -25.57 8.53 -25.64
N SER A 52 -24.78 7.50 -25.92
CA SER A 52 -24.30 6.57 -24.92
C SER A 52 -22.78 6.65 -24.79
N SER A 53 -22.28 6.65 -23.56
CA SER A 53 -20.85 6.60 -23.27
C SER A 53 -20.58 5.50 -22.24
N GLU A 54 -19.71 4.57 -22.57
CA GLU A 54 -19.25 3.52 -21.69
C GLU A 54 -17.76 3.69 -21.43
N THR A 55 -17.39 3.78 -20.17
CA THR A 55 -15.98 3.86 -19.74
C THR A 55 -15.67 2.70 -18.84
N SER A 56 -14.61 1.98 -19.16
CA SER A 56 -14.10 0.88 -18.33
C SER A 56 -12.66 1.12 -17.91
N SER A 57 -12.39 0.89 -16.63
CA SER A 57 -11.08 1.04 -16.03
C SER A 57 -10.69 -0.23 -15.27
N SER A 58 -9.43 -0.63 -15.38
CA SER A 58 -8.91 -1.81 -14.69
C SER A 58 -7.54 -1.53 -14.11
N THR A 59 -7.44 -1.57 -12.79
CA THR A 59 -6.19 -1.38 -12.05
C THR A 59 -5.80 -2.65 -11.31
N SER A 60 -4.53 -3.01 -11.33
CA SER A 60 -4.04 -4.13 -10.54
C SER A 60 -2.69 -3.85 -9.88
N ILE A 61 -2.55 -4.34 -8.64
CA ILE A 61 -1.31 -4.32 -7.87
C ILE A 61 -0.97 -5.76 -7.51
N LEU A 62 0.29 -6.11 -7.66
CA LEU A 62 0.84 -7.38 -7.23
C LEU A 62 2.04 -7.11 -6.33
N ASP A 63 1.97 -7.60 -5.10
CA ASP A 63 3.03 -7.49 -4.11
C ASP A 63 3.56 -8.89 -3.78
N MET A 64 4.86 -9.02 -3.77
CA MET A 64 5.56 -10.24 -3.36
C MET A 64 6.78 -9.87 -2.52
N GLY A 65 7.06 -10.66 -1.50
CA GLY A 65 8.25 -10.38 -0.72
C GLY A 65 8.50 -11.33 0.42
N VAL A 66 9.54 -11.02 1.15
CA VAL A 66 10.00 -11.76 2.32
C VAL A 66 10.19 -10.79 3.49
N ARG A 67 9.76 -11.23 4.66
CA ARG A 67 9.97 -10.51 5.93
C ARG A 67 10.65 -11.44 6.90
N SER A 68 11.63 -10.91 7.64
CA SER A 68 12.32 -11.61 8.72
C SER A 68 12.28 -10.79 10.00
N SER A 69 12.12 -11.46 11.11
CA SER A 69 12.18 -10.85 12.45
C SER A 69 12.81 -11.83 13.41
N PHE A 70 13.72 -11.33 14.21
CA PHE A 70 14.42 -12.09 15.25
C PHE A 70 14.22 -11.39 16.58
N ASP A 71 13.83 -12.15 17.59
CA ASP A 71 13.75 -11.72 18.98
C ASP A 71 14.90 -12.34 19.74
N TYR A 72 15.76 -11.47 20.31
CA TYR A 72 16.94 -11.86 21.10
C TYR A 72 16.82 -11.31 22.51
N THR A 73 16.86 -12.18 23.49
CA THR A 73 16.75 -11.85 24.91
C THR A 73 18.07 -12.16 25.61
N PRO A 74 19.06 -11.22 25.55
CA PRO A 74 20.38 -11.44 26.18
C PRO A 74 20.30 -11.51 27.70
N SER A 75 19.36 -10.80 28.30
CA SER A 75 19.14 -10.72 29.74
C SER A 75 17.64 -10.55 30.07
N THR A 76 17.32 -10.54 31.35
CA THR A 76 15.96 -10.26 31.82
C THR A 76 15.55 -8.80 31.62
N SER A 77 16.52 -7.90 31.39
CA SER A 77 16.28 -6.45 31.21
C SER A 77 16.18 -6.03 29.78
N HIS A 78 16.61 -6.83 28.80
CA HIS A 78 16.66 -6.47 27.38
C HIS A 78 15.94 -7.49 26.52
N VAL A 79 15.08 -7.00 25.63
CA VAL A 79 14.50 -7.77 24.54
C VAL A 79 14.78 -7.02 23.24
N ILE A 80 15.77 -7.50 22.50
CA ILE A 80 16.21 -6.90 21.24
C ILE A 80 15.46 -7.56 20.10
N ARG A 81 14.75 -6.77 19.30
CA ARG A 81 14.12 -7.23 18.06
C ARG A 81 14.84 -6.60 16.89
N PHE A 82 15.22 -7.41 15.91
CA PHE A 82 15.82 -6.94 14.67
C PHE A 82 15.36 -7.78 13.49
N GLY A 83 15.51 -7.22 12.30
CA GLY A 83 15.09 -7.92 11.11
C GLY A 83 15.15 -7.07 9.87
N GLY A 84 14.49 -7.55 8.82
CA GLY A 84 14.37 -6.82 7.58
C GLY A 84 13.26 -7.37 6.72
N ASP A 85 12.89 -6.57 5.73
CA ASP A 85 11.93 -6.95 4.72
C ASP A 85 12.40 -6.52 3.34
N PHE A 86 11.97 -7.29 2.36
CA PHE A 86 12.13 -6.98 0.96
C PHE A 86 10.81 -7.25 0.26
N LEU A 87 10.27 -6.23 -0.40
CA LEU A 87 9.01 -6.28 -1.13
C LEU A 87 9.22 -5.82 -2.57
N MET A 88 8.61 -6.53 -3.49
CA MET A 88 8.53 -6.18 -4.89
C MET A 88 7.08 -5.87 -5.23
N HIS A 89 6.86 -4.69 -5.78
CA HIS A 89 5.55 -4.19 -6.19
C HIS A 89 5.50 -4.12 -7.71
N ARG A 90 4.42 -4.62 -8.27
CA ARG A 90 4.11 -4.47 -9.69
C ARG A 90 2.78 -3.75 -9.83
N PHE A 91 2.85 -2.53 -10.31
CA PHE A 91 1.68 -1.73 -10.63
C PHE A 91 1.35 -1.91 -12.11
N ARG A 92 0.10 -2.16 -12.39
CA ARG A 92 -0.45 -2.01 -13.72
C ARG A 92 -1.35 -0.80 -13.67
N PRO A 93 -0.90 0.34 -14.21
CA PRO A 93 -1.72 1.54 -14.24
C PRO A 93 -2.96 1.30 -15.08
N GLU A 94 -3.89 2.19 -14.93
CA GLU A 94 -5.21 2.14 -15.45
C GLU A 94 -5.29 1.94 -16.97
N TYR A 95 -6.11 0.98 -17.37
CA TYR A 95 -6.53 0.79 -18.74
C TYR A 95 -7.92 1.41 -18.89
N ASN A 96 -8.04 2.47 -19.67
CA ASN A 96 -9.31 3.12 -19.97
C ASN A 96 -9.75 2.81 -21.39
N GLU A 97 -10.90 2.20 -21.54
CA GLU A 97 -11.59 2.05 -22.80
C GLU A 97 -12.82 2.97 -22.77
N VAL A 98 -12.87 3.93 -23.69
CA VAL A 98 -14.03 4.81 -23.88
C VAL A 98 -14.72 4.42 -25.18
N LYS A 99 -15.97 4.04 -25.06
CA LYS A 99 -16.86 3.80 -26.20
C LYS A 99 -17.94 4.88 -26.14
N ALA A 100 -18.04 5.68 -27.19
CA ALA A 100 -19.10 6.66 -27.34
C ALA A 100 -19.84 6.38 -28.64
N ALA A 101 -21.16 6.32 -28.58
CA ALA A 101 -22.02 6.17 -29.73
C ALA A 101 -23.15 7.18 -29.63
N GLY A 102 -23.50 7.79 -30.75
CA GLY A 102 -24.64 8.70 -30.87
C GLY A 102 -25.54 8.26 -32.00
N SER A 103 -26.82 8.47 -31.86
CA SER A 103 -27.85 8.25 -32.89
C SER A 103 -28.70 9.53 -33.08
N GLY A 104 -29.32 9.69 -34.23
CA GLY A 104 -30.07 10.87 -34.64
C GLY A 104 -29.34 11.68 -35.70
N MET A 105 -29.47 13.01 -35.69
CA MET A 105 -28.87 13.90 -36.68
C MET A 105 -27.33 13.84 -36.77
N LEU A 106 -26.68 13.26 -35.76
CA LEU A 106 -25.24 13.06 -35.67
C LEU A 106 -24.95 11.60 -35.32
N GLU A 107 -24.93 10.74 -36.34
CA GLU A 107 -24.42 9.38 -36.14
C GLU A 107 -22.89 9.43 -36.02
N PHE A 108 -22.38 9.15 -34.85
CA PHE A 108 -20.94 8.94 -34.64
C PHE A 108 -20.71 7.71 -33.75
N SER A 109 -19.72 6.95 -34.12
CA SER A 109 -19.19 5.91 -33.28
C SER A 109 -17.70 6.18 -33.08
N ASN A 110 -17.28 6.47 -31.85
CA ASN A 110 -15.90 6.71 -31.53
C ASN A 110 -15.45 5.73 -30.45
N ILE A 111 -14.46 4.91 -30.75
CA ILE A 111 -13.84 3.99 -29.82
C ILE A 111 -12.44 4.51 -29.54
N GLY A 112 -12.31 5.25 -28.44
CA GLY A 112 -11.00 5.68 -27.95
C GLY A 112 -10.44 4.66 -26.97
N LYS A 113 -9.29 4.07 -27.28
CA LYS A 113 -8.56 3.22 -26.36
C LYS A 113 -7.33 3.97 -25.88
N ILE A 114 -7.31 4.38 -24.64
CA ILE A 114 -6.12 4.95 -24.01
C ILE A 114 -5.42 3.80 -23.30
N TYR A 115 -4.35 3.30 -23.90
CA TYR A 115 -3.48 2.29 -23.29
C TYR A 115 -2.36 2.99 -22.54
N THR A 116 -2.38 3.00 -21.23
CA THR A 116 -1.17 3.15 -20.44
C THR A 116 -0.63 1.75 -20.19
N ASN A 117 0.34 1.32 -20.98
CA ASN A 117 0.85 -0.06 -20.93
C ASN A 117 2.15 -0.17 -20.14
N ASP A 118 2.51 0.84 -19.38
CA ASP A 118 3.75 0.86 -18.62
C ASP A 118 3.56 0.10 -17.30
N LEU A 119 4.03 -1.14 -17.30
CA LEU A 119 4.17 -1.92 -16.07
C LEU A 119 5.23 -1.25 -15.20
N LEU A 120 4.80 -0.68 -14.09
CA LEU A 120 5.69 -0.04 -13.15
C LEU A 120 6.12 -1.04 -12.08
N TRP A 121 7.43 -1.20 -11.93
CA TRP A 121 8.04 -2.01 -10.90
C TRP A 121 8.65 -1.12 -9.83
N ALA A 122 8.32 -1.40 -8.57
CA ALA A 122 8.98 -0.80 -7.43
C ALA A 122 9.53 -1.88 -6.51
N ARG A 123 10.58 -1.56 -5.79
CA ARG A 123 11.24 -2.44 -4.82
C ARG A 123 11.41 -1.67 -3.52
N GLU A 124 11.01 -2.29 -2.45
CA GLU A 124 11.21 -1.78 -1.10
C GLU A 124 12.06 -2.76 -0.32
N ALA A 125 13.09 -2.25 0.34
CA ALA A 125 13.92 -3.00 1.27
C ALA A 125 14.04 -2.21 2.56
N ALA A 126 13.99 -2.89 3.69
CA ALA A 126 14.22 -2.23 4.96
C ALA A 126 14.94 -3.17 5.94
N VAL A 127 15.66 -2.55 6.85
CA VAL A 127 16.25 -3.20 8.02
C VAL A 127 15.87 -2.42 9.27
N PHE A 128 15.68 -3.12 10.37
CA PHE A 128 15.32 -2.48 11.62
C PHE A 128 15.96 -3.18 12.82
N GLY A 129 16.11 -2.42 13.88
CA GLY A 129 16.48 -2.91 15.21
C GLY A 129 15.80 -2.07 16.28
N GLU A 130 15.38 -2.72 17.34
CA GLU A 130 14.78 -2.07 18.51
C GLU A 130 15.17 -2.84 19.77
N ASP A 131 15.28 -2.12 20.87
CA ASP A 131 15.50 -2.69 22.21
C ASP A 131 14.36 -2.27 23.15
N ASP A 132 13.78 -3.22 23.78
CA ASP A 132 12.82 -3.04 24.86
C ASP A 132 13.57 -3.27 26.19
N TRP A 133 13.94 -2.18 26.82
CA TRP A 133 14.81 -2.15 27.97
C TRP A 133 14.07 -1.83 29.26
N ASN A 134 14.08 -2.76 30.19
CA ASN A 134 13.67 -2.54 31.56
C ASN A 134 14.85 -1.89 32.35
N VAL A 135 14.91 -0.55 32.31
CA VAL A 135 15.99 0.23 32.97
C VAL A 135 15.92 0.07 34.46
N LEU A 136 14.73 0.14 35.03
CA LEU A 136 14.39 -0.07 36.45
C LEU A 136 13.05 -0.83 36.52
N PRO A 137 12.69 -1.43 37.64
CA PRO A 137 11.38 -2.04 37.82
C PRO A 137 10.21 -1.07 37.53
N SER A 138 10.42 0.23 37.77
CA SER A 138 9.44 1.30 37.51
C SER A 138 9.62 2.00 36.14
N LEU A 139 10.71 1.72 35.41
CA LEU A 139 11.07 2.45 34.18
C LEU A 139 11.39 1.50 33.04
N ARG A 140 10.56 1.55 31.99
CA ARG A 140 10.75 0.81 30.74
C ARG A 140 10.91 1.79 29.57
N LEU A 141 11.94 1.57 28.80
CA LEU A 141 12.27 2.31 27.58
C LEU A 141 12.23 1.34 26.40
N ASN A 142 11.56 1.72 25.33
CA ASN A 142 11.71 1.06 24.03
C ASN A 142 12.31 2.09 23.07
N ALA A 143 13.39 1.70 22.38
CA ALA A 143 14.04 2.54 21.37
C ALA A 143 14.37 1.71 20.14
N GLY A 144 14.07 2.22 18.96
CA GLY A 144 14.29 1.52 17.72
C GLY A 144 14.57 2.45 16.54
N LEU A 145 15.17 1.85 15.53
CA LEU A 145 15.50 2.51 14.29
C LEU A 145 15.18 1.58 13.12
N ARG A 146 14.49 2.12 12.12
CA ARG A 146 14.28 1.46 10.83
C ARG A 146 14.91 2.33 9.74
N PHE A 147 15.67 1.69 8.87
CA PHE A 147 16.14 2.29 7.63
C PHE A 147 15.45 1.60 6.47
N SER A 148 14.83 2.38 5.58
CA SER A 148 14.16 1.88 4.41
C SER A 148 14.69 2.50 3.12
N LEU A 149 14.71 1.69 2.07
CA LEU A 149 15.07 2.04 0.70
C LEU A 149 13.93 1.68 -0.21
N PHE A 150 13.43 2.63 -0.97
CA PHE A 150 12.43 2.42 -2.00
C PHE A 150 12.99 2.81 -3.35
N ASN A 151 12.92 1.90 -4.32
CA ASN A 151 13.39 2.12 -5.67
C ASN A 151 12.23 1.95 -6.65
N VAL A 152 12.01 2.94 -7.48
CA VAL A 152 11.03 2.92 -8.56
C VAL A 152 11.65 3.52 -9.81
N GLU A 153 11.60 2.79 -10.93
CA GLU A 153 12.27 3.15 -12.19
C GLU A 153 13.76 3.45 -11.98
N ARG A 154 14.16 4.73 -12.11
CA ARG A 154 15.55 5.20 -11.95
C ARG A 154 15.76 6.03 -10.68
N LYS A 155 14.74 6.12 -9.83
CA LYS A 155 14.79 6.92 -8.59
C LYS A 155 14.87 6.02 -7.38
N ALA A 156 15.71 6.40 -6.43
CA ALA A 156 15.84 5.74 -5.14
C ALA A 156 15.56 6.74 -4.02
N TYR A 157 14.73 6.35 -3.07
CA TYR A 157 14.35 7.12 -1.90
C TYR A 157 14.77 6.36 -0.66
N THR A 158 15.34 7.08 0.30
CA THR A 158 15.73 6.50 1.58
C THR A 158 15.05 7.22 2.72
N LEU A 159 14.71 6.50 3.77
CA LEU A 159 14.10 7.08 4.95
C LEU A 159 14.68 6.43 6.20
N LEU A 160 14.95 7.28 7.19
CA LEU A 160 15.30 6.88 8.53
C LEU A 160 14.12 7.14 9.46
N GLU A 161 13.69 6.10 10.17
CA GLU A 161 12.46 6.07 10.95
C GLU A 161 12.78 5.72 12.42
N PRO A 162 13.24 6.72 13.21
CA PRO A 162 13.45 6.54 14.64
C PRO A 162 12.12 6.43 15.38
N ARG A 163 12.10 5.60 16.41
CA ARG A 163 10.99 5.45 17.35
C ARG A 163 11.52 5.30 18.76
N ALA A 164 10.83 5.89 19.71
CA ALA A 164 11.11 5.76 21.11
C ALA A 164 9.82 5.82 21.92
N SER A 165 9.74 5.03 22.98
CA SER A 165 8.66 5.13 23.95
C SER A 165 9.17 4.88 25.36
N LEU A 166 8.59 5.60 26.30
CA LEU A 166 8.92 5.57 27.71
C LEU A 166 7.67 5.25 28.51
N ARG A 167 7.78 4.36 29.46
CA ARG A 167 6.79 4.14 30.51
C ARG A 167 7.47 4.26 31.87
N TRP A 168 7.03 5.21 32.68
CA TRP A 168 7.52 5.44 34.01
C TRP A 168 6.39 5.32 35.04
N LEU A 169 6.53 4.37 35.93
CA LEU A 169 5.64 4.19 37.06
C LEU A 169 6.15 5.08 38.21
N LEU A 170 5.49 6.21 38.42
CA LEU A 170 5.84 7.19 39.43
C LEU A 170 5.40 6.75 40.82
N ARG A 171 4.24 6.08 40.87
CA ARG A 171 3.61 5.47 42.06
C ARG A 171 2.82 4.25 41.61
N ASP A 172 2.37 3.42 42.54
CA ASP A 172 1.57 2.23 42.23
C ASP A 172 0.24 2.57 41.46
N ASP A 173 -0.26 3.77 41.70
CA ASP A 173 -1.48 4.30 41.08
C ASP A 173 -1.23 5.32 39.95
N LEU A 174 0.03 5.72 39.70
CA LEU A 174 0.35 6.78 38.74
C LEU A 174 1.48 6.37 37.80
N SER A 175 1.17 6.36 36.50
CA SER A 175 2.18 6.12 35.45
C SER A 175 2.20 7.24 34.40
N PHE A 176 3.43 7.61 33.99
CA PHE A 176 3.68 8.51 32.87
C PHE A 176 4.11 7.70 31.63
N LYS A 177 3.56 8.06 30.47
CA LYS A 177 3.90 7.45 29.17
C LYS A 177 4.16 8.56 28.17
N ALA A 178 5.23 8.40 27.40
CA ALA A 178 5.55 9.26 26.26
C ALA A 178 6.02 8.40 25.09
N SER A 179 5.72 8.85 23.85
CA SER A 179 6.19 8.17 22.66
C SER A 179 6.47 9.16 21.54
N TYR A 180 7.44 8.81 20.72
CA TYR A 180 7.79 9.49 19.48
C TYR A 180 8.02 8.45 18.39
N ALA A 181 7.50 8.70 17.19
CA ALA A 181 7.79 7.91 16.00
C ALA A 181 7.79 8.80 14.76
N ARG A 182 8.77 8.58 13.90
CA ARG A 182 8.77 9.08 12.53
C ARG A 182 8.53 7.92 11.59
N MET A 183 7.54 8.06 10.72
CA MET A 183 7.17 7.04 9.73
C MET A 183 7.03 7.69 8.36
N GLY A 184 7.28 6.93 7.31
CA GLY A 184 7.06 7.35 5.93
C GLY A 184 6.28 6.32 5.14
N GLN A 185 5.68 6.78 4.07
CA GLN A 185 4.94 5.96 3.13
C GLN A 185 5.38 6.31 1.71
N TYR A 186 5.71 5.31 0.91
CA TYR A 186 6.19 5.49 -0.46
C TYR A 186 5.10 5.30 -1.53
N ILE A 187 3.98 4.69 -1.17
CA ILE A 187 2.90 4.36 -2.10
C ILE A 187 1.64 5.08 -1.64
N HIS A 188 1.07 5.91 -2.49
CA HIS A 188 -0.12 6.68 -2.20
C HIS A 188 -1.27 6.31 -3.14
N LEU A 189 -2.48 6.31 -2.59
CA LEU A 189 -3.70 6.23 -3.37
C LEU A 189 -4.08 7.64 -3.83
N LEU A 190 -4.05 7.86 -5.13
CA LEU A 190 -4.55 9.10 -5.73
C LEU A 190 -6.01 8.90 -6.15
N GLY A 191 -6.92 9.51 -5.42
CA GLY A 191 -8.33 9.58 -5.77
C GLY A 191 -8.59 10.84 -6.61
N ASN A 192 -9.22 10.70 -7.76
CA ASN A 192 -9.63 11.84 -8.58
C ASN A 192 -11.14 12.03 -8.50
N SER A 193 -11.58 12.99 -7.68
CA SER A 193 -12.99 13.30 -7.47
C SER A 193 -13.60 14.24 -8.53
N TYR A 194 -12.79 14.81 -9.42
CA TYR A 194 -13.23 15.87 -10.36
C TYR A 194 -13.64 15.38 -11.75
N ILE A 195 -13.20 14.20 -12.12
CA ILE A 195 -13.63 13.59 -13.39
C ILE A 195 -14.52 12.43 -13.01
N ASN A 196 -15.72 12.36 -13.55
CA ASN A 196 -16.69 11.26 -13.35
C ASN A 196 -16.14 9.86 -13.76
N LEU A 197 -14.86 9.66 -13.64
CA LEU A 197 -14.14 8.42 -13.82
C LEU A 197 -13.70 7.96 -12.42
N PRO A 198 -14.06 6.76 -11.99
CA PRO A 198 -13.57 6.18 -10.76
C PRO A 198 -12.09 5.78 -10.96
N THR A 199 -11.20 6.75 -10.81
CA THR A 199 -9.77 6.57 -11.03
C THR A 199 -9.01 6.65 -9.72
N ASP A 200 -9.17 5.62 -8.90
CA ASP A 200 -8.26 5.39 -7.79
C ASP A 200 -6.99 4.74 -8.35
N ALA A 201 -5.95 5.54 -8.53
CA ALA A 201 -4.65 5.05 -8.97
C ALA A 201 -3.68 4.98 -7.79
N TRP A 202 -3.11 3.81 -7.54
CA TRP A 202 -2.00 3.66 -6.62
C TRP A 202 -0.71 4.06 -7.34
N MET A 203 -0.05 5.09 -6.81
CA MET A 203 1.20 5.58 -7.39
C MET A 203 2.32 5.58 -6.34
N PRO A 204 3.51 5.08 -6.71
CA PRO A 204 4.73 5.30 -5.94
C PRO A 204 5.16 6.77 -6.08
N VAL A 205 5.65 7.36 -5.02
CA VAL A 205 6.16 8.74 -5.00
C VAL A 205 7.57 8.81 -5.53
#